data_e3dcac2f94e8c7eb2128e82b52bbb1b0
#
_entry.id   e3dcac2f94e8c7eb2128e82b52bbb1b0
#
_cell.length_a   1.000
_cell.length_b   1.000
_cell.length_c   1.000
_cell.angle_alpha   90.00
_cell.angle_beta   90.00
_cell.angle_gamma   90.00
#
_symmetry.space_group_name_H-M   'P 1'
#
loop_
_entity.id
_entity.type
_entity.pdbx_description
1 polymer ?
#
loop_
_entity_poly.entity_id
_entity_poly.type
_entity_poly.pdbx_seq_one_letter_code
_entity_poly.pdbx_strand_id
1 'polypeptide(L)'
;LRRRVQLVYQNPFSSLDPRQSVFDIIEEPLLNFDPLPADERRRRVHDMLERVGLPAAVLPRRPHALSGGQRQRVAIARALVLQPQVLVLDEAVSALDVTVQAQILALLETLQRDLGLTYLFISHDLAVVRRISHTVSVMHRGRVVEDGPTEELFHDPQHENTRELLAAVPGRTEIVA
;
A
#
# COMPACT_ATOMS: atom_id res chain seq x y z
N LEU A 1 -1.85 19.94 -1.94
CA LEU A 1 -2.36 18.62 -2.34
C LEU A 1 -1.28 17.54 -2.16
N ARG A 2 -0.06 17.69 -2.74
CA ARG A 2 1.01 16.67 -2.75
C ARG A 2 1.42 16.15 -1.36
N ARG A 3 1.35 16.96 -0.31
CA ARG A 3 1.64 16.53 1.08
C ARG A 3 0.52 15.66 1.68
N ARG A 4 -0.75 15.91 1.26
CA ARG A 4 -1.93 15.21 1.81
C ARG A 4 -2.23 13.88 1.14
N VAL A 5 -1.79 13.71 -0.09
CA VAL A 5 -2.02 12.50 -0.89
C VAL A 5 -0.67 11.97 -1.33
N GLN A 6 -0.39 10.74 -0.98
CA GLN A 6 0.84 10.05 -1.34
C GLN A 6 0.53 8.77 -2.11
N LEU A 7 1.50 8.28 -2.89
CA LEU A 7 1.34 7.14 -3.78
C LEU A 7 2.43 6.10 -3.50
N VAL A 8 2.02 4.86 -3.39
CA VAL A 8 2.89 3.68 -3.39
C VAL A 8 2.67 2.93 -4.69
N TYR A 9 3.71 2.81 -5.50
CA TYR A 9 3.66 2.18 -6.82
C TYR A 9 3.74 0.65 -6.73
N GLN A 10 3.25 0.00 -7.78
CA GLN A 10 3.26 -1.45 -8.00
C GLN A 10 4.66 -2.07 -7.82
N ASN A 11 5.68 -1.42 -8.36
CA ASN A 11 7.04 -1.95 -8.34
C ASN A 11 7.96 -1.08 -7.47
N PRO A 12 8.29 -1.52 -6.23
CA PRO A 12 9.19 -0.79 -5.36
C PRO A 12 10.62 -0.67 -5.92
N PHE A 13 11.04 -1.58 -6.82
CA PHE A 13 12.35 -1.49 -7.46
C PHE A 13 12.50 -0.26 -8.35
N SER A 14 11.47 0.11 -9.08
CA SER A 14 11.49 1.27 -9.97
C SER A 14 11.23 2.59 -9.24
N SER A 15 10.64 2.52 -8.05
CA SER A 15 10.26 3.70 -7.29
C SER A 15 11.31 4.17 -6.27
N LEU A 16 12.30 3.33 -5.92
CA LEU A 16 13.38 3.65 -5.00
C LEU A 16 14.69 3.88 -5.78
N ASP A 17 15.36 5.03 -5.58
CA ASP A 17 16.68 5.28 -6.21
C ASP A 17 17.70 4.27 -5.66
N PRO A 18 18.29 3.40 -6.50
CA PRO A 18 19.21 2.36 -6.06
C PRO A 18 20.52 2.90 -5.50
N ARG A 19 20.82 4.19 -5.70
CA ARG A 19 22.04 4.86 -5.23
C ARG A 19 21.89 5.43 -3.83
N GLN A 20 20.66 5.70 -3.39
CA GLN A 20 20.36 6.27 -2.09
C GLN A 20 20.33 5.18 -1.00
N SER A 21 20.63 5.58 0.25
CA SER A 21 20.41 4.75 1.41
C SER A 21 18.90 4.72 1.77
N VAL A 22 18.47 3.74 2.56
CA VAL A 22 17.09 3.70 3.10
C VAL A 22 16.77 4.98 3.87
N PHE A 23 17.72 5.50 4.63
CA PHE A 23 17.56 6.77 5.35
C PHE A 23 17.24 7.91 4.38
N ASP A 24 18.06 8.10 3.34
CA ASP A 24 17.91 9.18 2.36
C ASP A 24 16.57 9.07 1.62
N ILE A 25 16.17 7.84 1.24
CA ILE A 25 14.90 7.57 0.57
C ILE A 25 13.70 8.00 1.42
N ILE A 26 13.71 7.69 2.73
CA ILE A 26 12.59 8.05 3.62
C ILE A 26 12.65 9.53 3.97
N GLU A 27 13.84 10.14 4.09
CA GLU A 27 14.01 11.57 4.39
C GLU A 27 13.66 12.49 3.21
N GLU A 28 13.84 12.04 1.96
CA GLU A 28 13.66 12.85 0.75
C GLU A 28 12.36 13.65 0.71
N PRO A 29 11.17 13.06 1.01
CA PRO A 29 9.93 13.83 1.02
C PRO A 29 9.92 14.97 2.05
N LEU A 30 10.56 14.78 3.22
CA LEU A 30 10.66 15.83 4.23
C LEU A 30 11.50 17.00 3.74
N LEU A 31 12.62 16.73 3.05
CA LEU A 31 13.45 17.76 2.46
C LEU A 31 12.71 18.60 1.42
N ASN A 32 11.82 17.96 0.64
CA ASN A 32 11.13 18.61 -0.47
C ASN A 32 9.84 19.34 -0.05
N PHE A 33 9.14 18.85 0.98
CA PHE A 33 7.78 19.30 1.29
C PHE A 33 7.57 19.74 2.73
N ASP A 34 8.51 19.51 3.63
CA ASP A 34 8.39 19.85 5.06
C ASP A 34 9.75 20.30 5.62
N PRO A 35 10.12 21.60 5.50
CA PRO A 35 11.43 22.11 5.89
C PRO A 35 11.61 22.05 7.42
N LEU A 36 11.97 20.89 7.92
CA LEU A 36 12.22 20.63 9.34
C LEU A 36 13.71 20.69 9.66
N PRO A 37 14.09 20.98 10.93
CA PRO A 37 15.45 20.81 11.41
C PRO A 37 15.96 19.37 11.20
N ALA A 38 17.26 19.19 11.02
CA ALA A 38 17.86 17.89 10.72
C ALA A 38 17.54 16.82 11.79
N ASP A 39 17.57 17.20 13.06
CA ASP A 39 17.28 16.27 14.17
C ASP A 39 15.81 15.83 14.18
N GLU A 40 14.88 16.71 13.79
CA GLU A 40 13.47 16.36 13.66
C GLU A 40 13.24 15.41 12.49
N ARG A 41 13.85 15.67 11.31
CA ARG A 41 13.78 14.76 10.18
C ARG A 41 14.30 13.37 10.53
N ARG A 42 15.46 13.32 11.21
CA ARG A 42 16.06 12.06 11.69
C ARG A 42 15.11 11.29 12.59
N ARG A 43 14.50 11.96 13.57
CA ARG A 43 13.50 11.33 14.45
C ARG A 43 12.33 10.75 13.65
N ARG A 44 11.74 11.53 12.73
CA ARG A 44 10.61 11.07 11.89
C ARG A 44 10.96 9.88 11.03
N VAL A 45 12.17 9.84 10.47
CA VAL A 45 12.65 8.68 9.69
C VAL A 45 12.74 7.45 10.58
N HIS A 46 13.32 7.56 11.78
CA HIS A 46 13.41 6.45 12.72
C HIS A 46 12.03 5.95 13.19
N ASP A 47 11.15 6.87 13.59
CA ASP A 47 9.79 6.55 14.03
C ASP A 47 8.99 5.85 12.91
N MET A 48 9.14 6.30 11.67
CA MET A 48 8.46 5.69 10.54
C MET A 48 9.03 4.32 10.19
N LEU A 49 10.35 4.14 10.30
CA LEU A 49 10.99 2.85 10.10
C LEU A 49 10.47 1.80 11.10
N GLU A 50 10.34 2.18 12.37
CA GLU A 50 9.79 1.34 13.42
C GLU A 50 8.33 0.96 13.14
N ARG A 51 7.50 1.95 12.74
CA ARG A 51 6.08 1.73 12.38
C ARG A 51 5.89 0.74 11.26
N VAL A 52 6.80 0.71 10.28
CA VAL A 52 6.74 -0.28 9.20
C VAL A 52 7.43 -1.61 9.56
N GLY A 53 7.88 -1.77 10.81
CA GLY A 53 8.47 -3.01 11.32
C GLY A 53 9.85 -3.34 10.73
N LEU A 54 10.67 -2.31 10.46
CA LEU A 54 12.05 -2.49 9.99
C LEU A 54 13.05 -2.10 11.10
N PRO A 55 14.12 -2.89 11.32
CA PRO A 55 15.15 -2.55 12.29
C PRO A 55 16.03 -1.39 11.80
N ALA A 56 16.54 -0.57 12.72
CA ALA A 56 17.41 0.57 12.38
C ALA A 56 18.66 0.18 11.58
N ALA A 57 19.12 -1.07 11.69
CA ALA A 57 20.25 -1.60 10.94
C ALA A 57 20.05 -1.58 9.40
N VAL A 58 18.83 -1.34 8.89
CA VAL A 58 18.59 -1.22 7.44
C VAL A 58 18.82 0.20 6.93
N LEU A 59 18.83 1.23 7.79
CA LEU A 59 18.95 2.64 7.38
C LEU A 59 20.16 2.93 6.48
N PRO A 60 21.39 2.41 6.73
CA PRO A 60 22.53 2.65 5.85
C PRO A 60 22.53 1.75 4.60
N ARG A 61 21.62 0.78 4.50
CA ARG A 61 21.56 -0.13 3.35
C ARG A 61 20.95 0.54 2.14
N ARG A 62 21.29 0.01 0.96
CA ARG A 62 20.70 0.41 -0.33
C ARG A 62 19.60 -0.58 -0.73
N PRO A 63 18.64 -0.20 -1.62
CA PRO A 63 17.53 -1.05 -2.03
C PRO A 63 17.93 -2.45 -2.51
N HIS A 64 19.05 -2.60 -3.22
CA HIS A 64 19.50 -3.90 -3.71
C HIS A 64 19.88 -4.89 -2.59
N ALA A 65 20.23 -4.40 -1.39
CA ALA A 65 20.56 -5.23 -0.23
C ALA A 65 19.34 -5.61 0.64
N LEU A 66 18.12 -5.31 0.17
CA LEU A 66 16.86 -5.58 0.87
C LEU A 66 16.06 -6.69 0.17
N SER A 67 15.26 -7.44 0.92
CA SER A 67 14.24 -8.34 0.36
C SER A 67 13.10 -7.55 -0.30
N GLY A 68 12.25 -8.20 -1.12
CA GLY A 68 11.07 -7.58 -1.74
C GLY A 68 10.15 -6.93 -0.70
N GLY A 69 9.81 -7.67 0.35
CA GLY A 69 8.97 -7.16 1.44
C GLY A 69 9.61 -6.00 2.22
N GLN A 70 10.94 -6.02 2.43
CA GLN A 70 11.65 -4.89 3.05
C GLN A 70 11.60 -3.64 2.16
N ARG A 71 11.79 -3.77 0.83
CA ARG A 71 11.66 -2.66 -0.11
C ARG A 71 10.26 -2.07 -0.11
N GLN A 72 9.24 -2.93 -0.07
CA GLN A 72 7.85 -2.47 0.01
C GLN A 72 7.60 -1.68 1.30
N ARG A 73 8.10 -2.14 2.44
CA ARG A 73 8.01 -1.42 3.72
C ARG A 73 8.73 -0.06 3.66
N VAL A 74 9.89 0.03 2.98
CA VAL A 74 10.60 1.31 2.74
C VAL A 74 9.77 2.24 1.86
N ALA A 75 9.14 1.73 0.78
CA ALA A 75 8.27 2.53 -0.09
C ALA A 75 7.04 3.07 0.68
N ILE A 76 6.43 2.25 1.53
CA ILE A 76 5.34 2.67 2.42
C ILE A 76 5.84 3.73 3.41
N ALA A 77 6.99 3.52 4.06
CA ALA A 77 7.59 4.47 5.00
C ALA A 77 7.86 5.83 4.35
N ARG A 78 8.43 5.85 3.13
CA ARG A 78 8.65 7.06 2.34
C ARG A 78 7.35 7.82 2.09
N ALA A 79 6.28 7.12 1.74
CA ALA A 79 4.99 7.76 1.49
C ALA A 79 4.36 8.32 2.78
N LEU A 80 4.53 7.64 3.91
CA LEU A 80 3.88 7.99 5.17
C LEU A 80 4.63 9.02 6.01
N VAL A 81 5.94 9.26 5.74
CA VAL A 81 6.77 10.18 6.56
C VAL A 81 6.25 11.62 6.56
N LEU A 82 5.49 12.02 5.52
CA LEU A 82 4.78 13.30 5.42
C LEU A 82 3.47 13.36 6.19
N GLN A 83 3.03 12.26 6.82
CA GLN A 83 1.75 12.13 7.50
C GLN A 83 0.57 12.51 6.58
N PRO A 84 0.40 11.83 5.44
CA PRO A 84 -0.68 12.12 4.51
C PRO A 84 -2.04 11.75 5.11
N GLN A 85 -3.11 12.27 4.51
CA GLN A 85 -4.49 11.88 4.82
C GLN A 85 -4.96 10.71 3.95
N VAL A 86 -4.46 10.67 2.72
CA VAL A 86 -4.82 9.65 1.73
C VAL A 86 -3.56 8.96 1.20
N LEU A 87 -3.57 7.65 1.19
CA LEU A 87 -2.56 6.82 0.56
C LEU A 87 -3.17 6.07 -0.62
N VAL A 88 -2.64 6.32 -1.82
CA VAL A 88 -2.96 5.57 -3.02
C VAL A 88 -2.01 4.39 -3.12
N LEU A 89 -2.55 3.19 -3.21
CA LEU A 89 -1.83 1.91 -3.26
C LEU A 89 -2.13 1.28 -4.62
N ASP A 90 -1.23 1.50 -5.59
CA ASP A 90 -1.40 1.00 -6.96
C ASP A 90 -0.69 -0.34 -7.11
N GLU A 91 -1.46 -1.43 -7.08
CA GLU A 91 -0.99 -2.82 -7.10
C GLU A 91 0.16 -3.11 -6.11
N ALA A 92 0.16 -2.44 -4.98
CA ALA A 92 1.29 -2.37 -4.03
C ALA A 92 1.72 -3.72 -3.43
N VAL A 93 0.98 -4.80 -3.64
CA VAL A 93 1.29 -6.14 -3.12
C VAL A 93 1.38 -7.23 -4.20
N SER A 94 1.09 -6.90 -5.47
CA SER A 94 0.96 -7.88 -6.57
C SER A 94 2.27 -8.61 -6.91
N ALA A 95 3.42 -7.98 -6.69
CA ALA A 95 4.74 -8.53 -7.00
C ALA A 95 5.38 -9.32 -5.84
N LEU A 96 4.64 -9.55 -4.75
CA LEU A 96 5.13 -10.24 -3.54
C LEU A 96 4.61 -11.68 -3.48
N ASP A 97 5.36 -12.56 -2.86
CA ASP A 97 4.86 -13.89 -2.51
C ASP A 97 3.71 -13.81 -1.49
N VAL A 98 2.87 -14.86 -1.44
CA VAL A 98 1.62 -14.87 -0.65
C VAL A 98 1.87 -14.59 0.84
N THR A 99 2.98 -15.09 1.40
CA THR A 99 3.30 -14.88 2.81
C THR A 99 3.68 -13.44 3.09
N VAL A 100 4.53 -12.85 2.27
CA VAL A 100 4.94 -11.45 2.38
C VAL A 100 3.76 -10.51 2.09
N GLN A 101 2.93 -10.84 1.09
CA GLN A 101 1.70 -10.11 0.79
C GLN A 101 0.78 -10.04 2.03
N ALA A 102 0.54 -11.17 2.70
CA ALA A 102 -0.28 -11.21 3.92
C ALA A 102 0.30 -10.32 5.04
N GLN A 103 1.64 -10.30 5.19
CA GLN A 103 2.31 -9.44 6.17
C GLN A 103 2.20 -7.95 5.84
N ILE A 104 2.29 -7.57 4.57
CA ILE A 104 2.13 -6.17 4.13
C ILE A 104 0.68 -5.72 4.31
N LEU A 105 -0.30 -6.57 4.00
CA LEU A 105 -1.72 -6.25 4.23
C LEU A 105 -2.01 -6.02 5.72
N ALA A 106 -1.52 -6.90 6.61
CA ALA A 106 -1.67 -6.72 8.05
C ALA A 106 -0.99 -5.43 8.56
N LEU A 107 0.18 -5.08 8.00
CA LEU A 107 0.83 -3.80 8.28
C LEU A 107 -0.04 -2.62 7.85
N LEU A 108 -0.59 -2.65 6.63
CA LEU A 108 -1.45 -1.58 6.10
C LEU A 108 -2.73 -1.42 6.96
N GLU A 109 -3.37 -2.51 7.37
CA GLU A 109 -4.53 -2.48 8.28
C GLU A 109 -4.18 -1.80 9.63
N THR A 110 -3.01 -2.11 10.18
CA THR A 110 -2.52 -1.49 11.42
C THR A 110 -2.25 0.00 11.23
N LEU A 111 -1.51 0.37 10.18
CA LEU A 111 -1.19 1.76 9.87
C LEU A 111 -2.44 2.60 9.58
N GLN A 112 -3.46 2.03 8.91
CA GLN A 112 -4.73 2.69 8.65
C GLN A 112 -5.43 3.08 9.96
N ARG A 113 -5.54 2.11 10.87
CA ARG A 113 -6.18 2.33 12.17
C ARG A 113 -5.40 3.32 13.04
N ASP A 114 -4.09 3.13 13.14
CA ASP A 114 -3.25 3.89 14.08
C ASP A 114 -3.01 5.34 13.63
N LEU A 115 -3.03 5.59 12.31
CA LEU A 115 -2.79 6.90 11.70
C LEU A 115 -4.05 7.56 11.14
N GLY A 116 -5.22 6.90 11.18
CA GLY A 116 -6.47 7.42 10.63
C GLY A 116 -6.43 7.64 9.12
N LEU A 117 -5.76 6.76 8.37
CA LEU A 117 -5.55 6.92 6.93
C LEU A 117 -6.76 6.51 6.11
N THR A 118 -7.02 7.24 5.03
CA THR A 118 -7.88 6.78 3.95
C THR A 118 -7.04 6.12 2.86
N TYR A 119 -7.42 4.92 2.43
CA TYR A 119 -6.77 4.23 1.32
C TYR A 119 -7.60 4.30 0.04
N LEU A 120 -6.93 4.56 -1.07
CA LEU A 120 -7.40 4.21 -2.40
C LEU A 120 -6.56 3.03 -2.88
N PHE A 121 -7.12 1.83 -2.80
CA PHE A 121 -6.43 0.59 -3.13
C PHE A 121 -6.81 0.12 -4.53
N ILE A 122 -5.84 -0.01 -5.42
CA ILE A 122 -6.03 -0.51 -6.79
C ILE A 122 -5.43 -1.90 -6.87
N SER A 123 -6.22 -2.89 -7.26
CA SER A 123 -5.77 -4.27 -7.39
C SER A 123 -6.66 -5.05 -8.35
N HIS A 124 -6.08 -6.07 -8.98
CA HIS A 124 -6.81 -7.11 -9.70
C HIS A 124 -7.02 -8.39 -8.86
N ASP A 125 -6.43 -8.47 -7.66
CA ASP A 125 -6.61 -9.57 -6.73
C ASP A 125 -7.84 -9.32 -5.84
N LEU A 126 -8.93 -10.00 -6.14
CA LEU A 126 -10.20 -9.83 -5.47
C LEU A 126 -10.18 -10.31 -4.01
N ALA A 127 -9.33 -11.27 -3.65
CA ALA A 127 -9.16 -11.69 -2.25
C ALA A 127 -8.52 -10.57 -1.42
N VAL A 128 -7.52 -9.89 -1.99
CA VAL A 128 -6.91 -8.71 -1.37
C VAL A 128 -7.91 -7.57 -1.23
N VAL A 129 -8.68 -7.28 -2.30
CA VAL A 129 -9.70 -6.22 -2.28
C VAL A 129 -10.73 -6.50 -1.18
N ARG A 130 -11.27 -7.70 -1.11
CA ARG A 130 -12.26 -8.08 -0.08
C ARG A 130 -11.73 -7.91 1.34
N ARG A 131 -10.44 -8.23 1.55
CA ARG A 131 -9.81 -8.15 2.86
C ARG A 131 -9.63 -6.73 3.37
N ILE A 132 -9.21 -5.80 2.49
CA ILE A 132 -8.74 -4.46 2.94
C ILE A 132 -9.76 -3.34 2.68
N SER A 133 -10.74 -3.55 1.79
CA SER A 133 -11.61 -2.48 1.32
C SER A 133 -12.97 -2.51 2.03
N HIS A 134 -13.51 -1.33 2.37
CA HIS A 134 -14.85 -1.16 2.89
C HIS A 134 -15.89 -0.98 1.76
N THR A 135 -15.45 -0.30 0.68
CA THR A 135 -16.23 -0.09 -0.53
C THR A 135 -15.37 -0.43 -1.74
N VAL A 136 -16.01 -0.88 -2.81
CA VAL A 136 -15.33 -1.28 -4.06
C VAL A 136 -16.01 -0.59 -5.23
N SER A 137 -15.19 -0.08 -6.16
CA SER A 137 -15.64 0.40 -7.48
C SER A 137 -15.03 -0.49 -8.55
N VAL A 138 -15.86 -1.19 -9.31
CA VAL A 138 -15.42 -2.05 -10.42
C VAL A 138 -15.30 -1.21 -11.68
N MET A 139 -14.13 -1.27 -12.30
CA MET A 139 -13.85 -0.55 -13.54
C MET A 139 -13.78 -1.51 -14.74
N HIS A 140 -14.46 -1.16 -15.82
CA HIS A 140 -14.35 -1.83 -17.11
C HIS A 140 -14.25 -0.80 -18.24
N ARG A 141 -13.25 -0.96 -19.13
CA ARG A 141 -12.98 -0.06 -20.29
C ARG A 141 -12.99 1.43 -19.92
N GLY A 142 -12.35 1.79 -18.80
CA GLY A 142 -12.20 3.17 -18.35
C GLY A 142 -13.44 3.79 -17.71
N ARG A 143 -14.46 2.99 -17.39
CA ARG A 143 -15.68 3.44 -16.70
C ARG A 143 -15.91 2.62 -15.43
N VAL A 144 -16.43 3.27 -14.39
CA VAL A 144 -16.98 2.56 -13.23
C VAL A 144 -18.31 1.96 -13.67
N VAL A 145 -18.42 0.64 -13.57
CA VAL A 145 -19.61 -0.13 -13.99
C VAL A 145 -20.46 -0.55 -12.80
N GLU A 146 -19.84 -0.68 -11.63
CA GLU A 146 -20.52 -0.99 -10.39
C GLU A 146 -19.72 -0.45 -9.20
N ASP A 147 -20.38 0.04 -8.16
CA ASP A 147 -19.78 0.47 -6.91
C ASP A 147 -20.72 0.21 -5.73
N GLY A 148 -20.14 -0.06 -4.57
CA GLY A 148 -20.89 -0.33 -3.35
C GLY A 148 -20.07 -0.89 -2.21
N PRO A 149 -20.72 -1.22 -1.08
CA PRO A 149 -20.09 -1.92 0.03
C PRO A 149 -19.47 -3.23 -0.42
N THR A 150 -18.28 -3.54 0.06
CA THR A 150 -17.51 -4.71 -0.39
C THR A 150 -18.29 -6.00 -0.26
N GLU A 151 -18.88 -6.28 0.90
CA GLU A 151 -19.59 -7.54 1.12
C GLU A 151 -20.86 -7.67 0.27
N GLU A 152 -21.57 -6.58 0.01
CA GLU A 152 -22.75 -6.59 -0.87
C GLU A 152 -22.37 -6.92 -2.30
N LEU A 153 -21.33 -6.23 -2.83
CA LEU A 153 -20.84 -6.44 -4.20
C LEU A 153 -20.31 -7.87 -4.40
N PHE A 154 -19.63 -8.43 -3.39
CA PHE A 154 -19.13 -9.80 -3.47
C PHE A 154 -20.21 -10.85 -3.34
N HIS A 155 -21.31 -10.56 -2.63
CA HIS A 155 -22.43 -11.49 -2.42
C HIS A 155 -23.45 -11.44 -3.57
N ASP A 156 -23.86 -10.25 -3.99
CA ASP A 156 -24.89 -10.03 -5.00
C ASP A 156 -24.49 -9.01 -6.07
N PRO A 157 -23.50 -9.33 -6.93
CA PRO A 157 -23.04 -8.44 -8.00
C PRO A 157 -24.13 -8.19 -9.03
N GLN A 158 -24.44 -6.93 -9.31
CA GLN A 158 -25.49 -6.53 -10.23
C GLN A 158 -25.02 -6.43 -11.68
N HIS A 159 -23.76 -6.04 -11.92
CA HIS A 159 -23.22 -5.87 -13.26
C HIS A 159 -22.60 -7.19 -13.80
N GLU A 160 -22.80 -7.47 -15.09
CA GLU A 160 -22.30 -8.68 -15.75
C GLU A 160 -20.78 -8.84 -15.60
N ASN A 161 -19.99 -7.78 -15.89
CA ASN A 161 -18.54 -7.82 -15.75
C ASN A 161 -18.09 -8.09 -14.30
N THR A 162 -18.82 -7.61 -13.31
CA THR A 162 -18.52 -7.92 -11.89
C THR A 162 -18.74 -9.40 -11.60
N ARG A 163 -19.82 -9.97 -12.12
CA ARG A 163 -20.10 -11.41 -11.99
C ARG A 163 -19.01 -12.26 -12.66
N GLU A 164 -18.59 -11.88 -13.86
CA GLU A 164 -17.50 -12.56 -14.57
C GLU A 164 -16.18 -12.50 -13.79
N LEU A 165 -15.79 -11.33 -13.28
CA LEU A 165 -14.59 -11.16 -12.47
C LEU A 165 -14.64 -12.02 -11.19
N LEU A 166 -15.75 -12.03 -10.50
CA LEU A 166 -15.93 -12.82 -9.28
C LEU A 166 -16.00 -14.33 -9.58
N ALA A 167 -16.57 -14.75 -10.71
CA ALA A 167 -16.61 -16.15 -11.12
C ALA A 167 -15.22 -16.70 -11.50
N ALA A 168 -14.31 -15.85 -11.95
CA ALA A 168 -12.94 -16.21 -12.29
C ALA A 168 -12.04 -16.47 -11.08
N VAL A 169 -12.48 -16.15 -9.84
CA VAL A 169 -11.70 -16.39 -8.61
C VAL A 169 -11.71 -17.87 -8.27
N PRO A 170 -10.57 -18.56 -8.22
CA PRO A 170 -10.49 -19.96 -7.80
C PRO A 170 -11.00 -20.12 -6.35
N GLY A 171 -11.85 -21.12 -6.09
CA GLY A 171 -12.31 -21.47 -4.73
C GLY A 171 -13.60 -20.80 -4.24
N ARG A 172 -14.35 -20.07 -5.08
CA ARG A 172 -15.62 -19.45 -4.68
C ARG A 172 -16.71 -20.46 -4.29
N THR A 173 -16.57 -21.73 -4.64
CA THR A 173 -17.58 -22.78 -4.37
C THR A 173 -17.70 -23.17 -2.89
N GLU A 174 -16.77 -22.75 -2.02
CA GLU A 174 -16.76 -23.15 -0.59
C GLU A 174 -17.13 -22.02 0.39
N ILE A 175 -17.50 -20.82 -0.09
CA ILE A 175 -17.76 -19.66 0.79
C ILE A 175 -19.28 -19.38 0.94
N VAL A 176 -20.12 -20.21 0.34
CA VAL A 176 -21.59 -20.13 0.50
C VAL A 176 -22.06 -21.38 1.27
N ALA A 177 -21.74 -21.42 2.54
CA ALA A 177 -22.36 -22.34 3.51
C ALA A 177 -22.37 -21.67 4.89
#